data_39fb974ca1aaa1f65d69ff4175d47828
#
_entry.id   39fb974ca1aaa1f65d69ff4175d47828
#
_cell.length_a   1.000
_cell.length_b   1.000
_cell.length_c   1.000
_cell.angle_alpha   90.00
_cell.angle_beta   90.00
_cell.angle_gamma   90.00
#
_symmetry.space_group_name_H-M   'P 1'
#
loop_
_entity.id
_entity.type
_entity.pdbx_description
1 polymer ?
#
loop_
_entity_poly.entity_id
_entity_poly.type
_entity_poly.pdbx_seq_one_letter_code
_entity_poly.pdbx_strand_id
1 'polypeptide(L)'
;YKAVKDMEKEVQTDITKNIENVENIETQRVETTQLEVVQNDALTIEEIETGLVYNGSMVRVADISEEFRKVIEPILRMYNAAMNVTTARIEIIKDESRYKNVRCPVHHIDTRLKSAGSILGKLQKKNLDLTIGAACNNIYDIAGVRIVCPYIKDVYFIRDRILAQDDIEVMKVKDYIEHPKENGYRSYHLIIRVPVFFMNKKQMVPVEIQI
;
A
#
# COMPACT_ATOMS: atom_id res chain seq x y z
N TYR A 1 -27.82 -22.21 -0.48
CA TYR A 1 -26.62 -22.39 -1.33
C TYR A 1 -26.79 -21.67 -2.68
N LYS A 2 -27.95 -21.81 -3.35
CA LYS A 2 -28.25 -21.18 -4.64
C LYS A 2 -28.36 -19.66 -4.51
N ALA A 3 -29.06 -19.16 -3.49
CA ALA A 3 -29.24 -17.72 -3.25
C ALA A 3 -27.91 -16.97 -2.97
N VAL A 4 -26.95 -17.63 -2.29
CA VAL A 4 -25.62 -17.05 -2.03
C VAL A 4 -24.82 -16.94 -3.34
N LYS A 5 -24.89 -17.96 -4.22
CA LYS A 5 -24.25 -17.93 -5.53
C LYS A 5 -24.84 -16.89 -6.49
N ASP A 6 -26.13 -16.66 -6.38
CA ASP A 6 -26.81 -15.65 -7.20
C ASP A 6 -26.45 -14.23 -6.75
N MET A 7 -26.35 -13.98 -5.43
CA MET A 7 -25.82 -12.72 -4.86
C MET A 7 -24.33 -12.50 -5.22
N GLU A 8 -23.51 -13.55 -5.15
CA GLU A 8 -22.09 -13.45 -5.54
C GLU A 8 -21.93 -13.09 -7.03
N LYS A 9 -22.79 -13.61 -7.90
CA LYS A 9 -22.82 -13.27 -9.32
C LYS A 9 -23.26 -11.82 -9.56
N GLU A 10 -24.26 -11.36 -8.83
CA GLU A 10 -24.79 -10.00 -8.94
C GLU A 10 -23.74 -8.97 -8.49
N VAL A 11 -23.10 -9.19 -7.35
CA VAL A 11 -21.99 -8.36 -6.85
C VAL A 11 -20.80 -8.39 -7.82
N GLN A 12 -20.46 -9.55 -8.41
CA GLN A 12 -19.37 -9.65 -9.37
C GLN A 12 -19.70 -8.92 -10.68
N THR A 13 -20.96 -8.94 -11.11
CA THR A 13 -21.43 -8.23 -12.31
C THR A 13 -21.39 -6.71 -12.09
N ASP A 14 -21.79 -6.25 -10.90
CA ASP A 14 -21.74 -4.83 -10.55
C ASP A 14 -20.31 -4.30 -10.40
N ILE A 15 -19.39 -5.11 -9.83
CA ILE A 15 -17.97 -4.76 -9.78
C ILE A 15 -17.40 -4.68 -11.19
N THR A 16 -17.72 -5.63 -12.08
CA THR A 16 -17.23 -5.63 -13.47
C THR A 16 -17.78 -4.44 -14.25
N LYS A 17 -19.07 -4.13 -14.11
CA LYS A 17 -19.68 -2.94 -14.73
C LYS A 17 -19.10 -1.62 -14.21
N ASN A 18 -18.79 -1.56 -12.92
CA ASN A 18 -18.16 -0.37 -12.34
C ASN A 18 -16.71 -0.21 -12.83
N ILE A 19 -15.97 -1.30 -13.01
CA ILE A 19 -14.62 -1.28 -13.60
C ILE A 19 -14.70 -0.87 -15.07
N GLU A 20 -15.60 -1.43 -15.87
CA GLU A 20 -15.80 -1.06 -17.29
C GLU A 20 -16.28 0.39 -17.44
N ASN A 21 -17.14 0.88 -16.54
CA ASN A 21 -17.54 2.30 -16.51
C ASN A 21 -16.37 3.23 -16.16
N VAL A 22 -15.51 2.84 -15.23
CA VAL A 22 -14.32 3.62 -14.88
C VAL A 22 -13.32 3.61 -16.05
N GLU A 23 -13.10 2.47 -16.70
CA GLU A 23 -12.23 2.35 -17.87
C GLU A 23 -12.80 3.13 -19.09
N ASN A 24 -14.12 3.11 -19.31
CA ASN A 24 -14.77 3.92 -20.36
C ASN A 24 -14.73 5.42 -20.06
N ILE A 25 -14.86 5.84 -18.80
CA ILE A 25 -14.68 7.23 -18.38
C ILE A 25 -13.21 7.66 -18.55
N GLU A 26 -12.27 6.77 -18.25
CA GLU A 26 -10.84 7.02 -18.48
C GLU A 26 -10.51 7.11 -19.97
N THR A 27 -11.05 6.21 -20.81
CA THR A 27 -10.80 6.21 -22.27
C THR A 27 -11.39 7.46 -22.96
N GLN A 28 -12.59 7.89 -22.57
CA GLN A 28 -13.18 9.14 -23.07
C GLN A 28 -12.47 10.39 -22.54
N ARG A 29 -11.79 10.33 -21.38
CA ARG A 29 -10.99 11.42 -20.82
C ARG A 29 -9.60 11.52 -21.41
N VAL A 30 -8.98 10.42 -21.81
CA VAL A 30 -7.63 10.39 -22.45
C VAL A 30 -7.66 11.00 -23.85
N GLU A 31 -8.75 10.89 -24.58
CA GLU A 31 -8.88 11.52 -25.92
C GLU A 31 -9.04 13.07 -25.88
N THR A 32 -9.25 13.68 -24.69
CA THR A 32 -9.56 15.11 -24.59
C THR A 32 -8.49 15.92 -23.83
N THR A 33 -7.36 15.36 -23.44
CA THR A 33 -6.40 16.13 -22.60
C THR A 33 -4.97 16.08 -23.14
N GLN A 34 -4.64 17.02 -24.04
CA GLN A 34 -3.28 17.51 -24.17
C GLN A 34 -3.01 18.44 -22.97
N LEU A 35 -2.09 18.05 -22.10
CA LEU A 35 -1.61 18.87 -21.00
C LEU A 35 -0.73 19.99 -21.54
N GLU A 36 -1.24 21.21 -21.60
CA GLU A 36 -0.40 22.39 -21.63
C GLU A 36 0.19 22.60 -20.22
N VAL A 37 1.49 22.40 -20.12
CA VAL A 37 2.26 22.79 -18.94
C VAL A 37 2.37 24.32 -18.94
N VAL A 38 1.53 24.98 -18.17
CA VAL A 38 1.72 26.39 -17.84
C VAL A 38 2.82 26.48 -16.78
N GLN A 39 3.99 26.92 -17.20
CA GLN A 39 5.01 27.43 -16.28
C GLN A 39 4.45 28.69 -15.64
N ASN A 40 4.16 28.67 -14.35
CA ASN A 40 4.00 29.88 -13.58
C ASN A 40 4.36 29.67 -12.11
N ASP A 41 4.98 30.74 -11.62
CA ASP A 41 5.46 31.13 -10.31
C ASP A 41 4.90 30.40 -9.07
N ALA A 42 5.78 30.27 -8.08
CA ALA A 42 5.56 29.62 -6.80
C ALA A 42 4.20 29.94 -6.18
N LEU A 43 3.29 28.95 -6.24
CA LEU A 43 2.00 28.99 -5.54
C LEU A 43 2.25 29.04 -4.03
N THR A 44 1.54 29.90 -3.34
CA THR A 44 1.58 30.02 -1.88
C THR A 44 0.91 28.81 -1.23
N ILE A 45 1.26 28.52 0.02
CA ILE A 45 0.72 27.37 0.79
C ILE A 45 -0.80 27.43 0.89
N GLU A 46 -1.41 28.63 0.92
CA GLU A 46 -2.86 28.85 0.93
C GLU A 46 -3.54 28.45 -0.39
N GLU A 47 -2.89 28.62 -1.53
CA GLU A 47 -3.43 28.23 -2.84
C GLU A 47 -3.34 26.72 -3.07
N ILE A 48 -2.38 26.05 -2.42
CA ILE A 48 -2.25 24.58 -2.42
C ILE A 48 -3.36 23.92 -1.58
N GLU A 49 -3.85 24.58 -0.54
CA GLU A 49 -4.91 24.06 0.33
C GLU A 49 -6.33 24.19 -0.28
N THR A 50 -6.53 25.07 -1.27
CA THR A 50 -7.86 25.42 -1.76
C THR A 50 -8.24 24.91 -3.15
N GLY A 51 -7.34 24.44 -3.99
CA GLY A 51 -7.76 23.93 -5.28
C GLY A 51 -6.67 23.44 -6.24
N LEU A 52 -6.96 22.31 -6.88
CA LEU A 52 -6.27 21.85 -8.08
C LEU A 52 -7.11 22.27 -9.30
N VAL A 53 -6.47 22.83 -10.32
CA VAL A 53 -7.13 23.08 -11.61
C VAL A 53 -7.15 21.79 -12.42
N TYR A 54 -8.32 21.23 -12.63
CA TYR A 54 -8.53 20.07 -13.48
C TYR A 54 -9.42 20.47 -14.66
N ASN A 55 -8.94 20.28 -15.88
CA ASN A 55 -9.63 20.69 -17.13
C ASN A 55 -10.10 22.16 -17.16
N GLY A 56 -9.31 23.09 -16.63
CA GLY A 56 -9.67 24.52 -16.61
C GLY A 56 -10.76 24.89 -15.61
N SER A 57 -11.26 23.95 -14.82
CA SER A 57 -12.21 24.18 -13.73
C SER A 57 -11.51 23.95 -12.39
N MET A 58 -11.70 24.87 -11.44
CA MET A 58 -11.25 24.69 -10.06
C MET A 58 -12.07 23.53 -9.45
N VAL A 59 -11.44 22.37 -9.26
CA VAL A 59 -12.00 21.25 -8.51
C VAL A 59 -11.39 21.28 -7.12
N ARG A 60 -12.21 21.35 -6.08
CA ARG A 60 -11.72 21.37 -4.71
C ARG A 60 -11.01 20.05 -4.42
N VAL A 61 -9.80 20.12 -3.83
CA VAL A 61 -9.04 18.93 -3.38
C VAL A 61 -9.90 18.02 -2.50
N ALA A 62 -10.87 18.59 -1.76
CA ALA A 62 -11.84 17.87 -0.96
C ALA A 62 -12.73 16.92 -1.80
N ASP A 63 -13.18 17.36 -2.99
CA ASP A 63 -14.12 16.59 -3.82
C ASP A 63 -13.41 15.39 -4.49
N ILE A 64 -12.19 15.63 -5.02
CA ILE A 64 -11.33 14.55 -5.54
C ILE A 64 -10.98 13.56 -4.43
N SER A 65 -10.73 14.05 -3.21
CA SER A 65 -10.39 13.21 -2.08
C SER A 65 -11.55 12.31 -1.64
N GLU A 66 -12.80 12.76 -1.77
CA GLU A 66 -13.97 11.99 -1.36
C GLU A 66 -14.28 10.86 -2.36
N GLU A 67 -14.26 11.12 -3.67
CA GLU A 67 -14.42 10.09 -4.69
C GLU A 67 -13.31 9.04 -4.61
N PHE A 68 -12.06 9.49 -4.52
CA PHE A 68 -10.91 8.59 -4.37
C PHE A 68 -11.02 7.73 -3.10
N ARG A 69 -11.52 8.29 -1.98
CA ARG A 69 -11.75 7.53 -0.74
C ARG A 69 -12.74 6.41 -0.92
N LYS A 70 -13.87 6.65 -1.59
CA LYS A 70 -14.91 5.63 -1.83
C LYS A 70 -14.36 4.45 -2.64
N VAL A 71 -13.53 4.75 -3.64
CA VAL A 71 -12.98 3.72 -4.53
C VAL A 71 -11.78 2.99 -3.93
N ILE A 72 -10.95 3.67 -3.12
CA ILE A 72 -9.75 3.05 -2.51
C ILE A 72 -10.08 2.26 -1.24
N GLU A 73 -11.20 2.51 -0.58
CA GLU A 73 -11.52 1.86 0.70
C GLU A 73 -11.55 0.33 0.65
N PRO A 74 -12.17 -0.34 -0.34
CA PRO A 74 -12.11 -1.80 -0.48
C PRO A 74 -10.67 -2.32 -0.62
N ILE A 75 -9.84 -1.57 -1.31
CA ILE A 75 -8.43 -1.88 -1.50
C ILE A 75 -7.66 -1.75 -0.19
N LEU A 76 -7.90 -0.68 0.56
CA LEU A 76 -7.30 -0.51 1.89
C LEU A 76 -7.67 -1.65 2.84
N ARG A 77 -8.88 -2.21 2.75
CA ARG A 77 -9.28 -3.40 3.51
C ARG A 77 -8.46 -4.63 3.13
N MET A 78 -8.19 -4.83 1.85
CA MET A 78 -7.32 -5.90 1.36
C MET A 78 -5.87 -5.73 1.85
N TYR A 79 -5.33 -4.50 1.80
CA TYR A 79 -4.00 -4.20 2.34
C TYR A 79 -3.94 -4.38 3.87
N ASN A 80 -5.01 -4.04 4.59
CA ASN A 80 -5.12 -4.30 6.03
C ASN A 80 -5.09 -5.81 6.32
N ALA A 81 -5.79 -6.62 5.53
CA ALA A 81 -5.74 -8.07 5.65
C ALA A 81 -4.31 -8.61 5.41
N ALA A 82 -3.60 -8.11 4.41
CA ALA A 82 -2.21 -8.48 4.15
C ALA A 82 -1.27 -8.09 5.31
N MET A 83 -1.48 -6.91 5.89
CA MET A 83 -0.75 -6.45 7.07
C MET A 83 -0.99 -7.39 8.27
N ASN A 84 -2.24 -7.79 8.51
CA ASN A 84 -2.59 -8.71 9.59
C ASN A 84 -1.98 -10.10 9.37
N VAL A 85 -2.01 -10.64 8.15
CA VAL A 85 -1.35 -11.91 7.80
C VAL A 85 0.15 -11.81 8.05
N THR A 86 0.79 -10.74 7.65
CA THR A 86 2.22 -10.52 7.87
C THR A 86 2.55 -10.44 9.36
N THR A 87 1.74 -9.71 10.13
CA THR A 87 1.90 -9.60 11.59
C THR A 87 1.77 -10.95 12.28
N ALA A 88 0.76 -11.75 11.90
CA ALA A 88 0.57 -13.09 12.45
C ALA A 88 1.79 -14.00 12.20
N ARG A 89 2.42 -13.93 11.02
CA ARG A 89 3.66 -14.67 10.70
C ARG A 89 4.82 -14.29 11.62
N ILE A 90 4.94 -12.99 11.95
CA ILE A 90 5.99 -12.51 12.87
C ILE A 90 5.70 -12.95 14.31
N GLU A 91 4.44 -12.93 14.74
CA GLU A 91 4.05 -13.45 16.06
C GLU A 91 4.35 -14.96 16.18
N ILE A 92 4.15 -15.76 15.13
CA ILE A 92 4.56 -17.17 15.12
C ILE A 92 6.06 -17.32 15.37
N ILE A 93 6.91 -16.50 14.74
CA ILE A 93 8.37 -16.52 14.97
C ILE A 93 8.70 -16.19 16.45
N LYS A 94 7.96 -15.25 17.05
CA LYS A 94 8.09 -14.94 18.48
C LYS A 94 7.72 -16.12 19.37
N ASP A 95 6.62 -16.79 19.06
CA ASP A 95 6.13 -17.93 19.85
C ASP A 95 7.03 -19.15 19.72
N GLU A 96 7.61 -19.41 18.54
CA GLU A 96 8.64 -20.43 18.36
C GLU A 96 9.87 -20.18 19.26
N SER A 97 10.28 -18.91 19.41
CA SER A 97 11.39 -18.55 20.28
C SER A 97 11.07 -18.79 21.74
N ARG A 98 9.84 -18.50 22.19
CA ARG A 98 9.35 -18.77 23.54
C ARG A 98 9.30 -20.29 23.81
N TYR A 99 8.76 -21.05 22.85
CA TYR A 99 8.70 -22.53 22.98
C TYR A 99 10.07 -23.17 23.11
N LYS A 100 11.07 -22.65 22.39
CA LYS A 100 12.47 -23.12 22.48
C LYS A 100 13.23 -22.60 23.69
N ASN A 101 12.58 -21.84 24.56
CA ASN A 101 13.21 -21.16 25.71
C ASN A 101 14.46 -20.35 25.34
N VAL A 102 14.46 -19.76 24.14
CA VAL A 102 15.50 -18.85 23.69
C VAL A 102 15.02 -17.40 23.78
N ARG A 103 15.97 -16.48 23.82
CA ARG A 103 15.65 -15.05 23.85
C ARG A 103 14.81 -14.65 22.64
N CYS A 104 13.71 -13.94 22.91
CA CYS A 104 12.85 -13.44 21.84
C CYS A 104 13.60 -12.41 20.97
N PRO A 105 13.66 -12.60 19.65
CA PRO A 105 14.33 -11.68 18.73
C PRO A 105 13.51 -10.41 18.44
N VAL A 106 12.23 -10.41 18.80
CA VAL A 106 11.30 -9.30 18.56
C VAL A 106 10.93 -8.64 19.88
N HIS A 107 11.23 -7.34 20.01
CA HIS A 107 10.82 -6.53 21.14
C HIS A 107 9.40 -6.00 20.96
N HIS A 108 9.12 -5.39 19.79
CA HIS A 108 7.84 -4.75 19.51
C HIS A 108 7.50 -4.83 18.02
N ILE A 109 6.20 -4.82 17.72
CA ILE A 109 5.66 -4.79 16.35
C ILE A 109 4.67 -3.64 16.27
N ASP A 110 4.91 -2.71 15.35
CA ASP A 110 3.98 -1.65 14.97
C ASP A 110 3.41 -1.93 13.59
N THR A 111 2.16 -1.58 13.39
CA THR A 111 1.50 -1.69 12.09
C THR A 111 0.96 -0.34 11.65
N ARG A 112 1.04 -0.05 10.36
CA ARG A 112 0.53 1.18 9.80
C ARG A 112 -0.10 0.95 8.44
N LEU A 113 -1.38 1.27 8.32
CA LEU A 113 -2.07 1.40 7.05
C LEU A 113 -2.04 2.88 6.62
N LYS A 114 -1.56 3.15 5.42
CA LYS A 114 -1.49 4.51 4.87
C LYS A 114 -2.89 5.02 4.55
N SER A 115 -3.22 6.25 4.99
CA SER A 115 -4.50 6.88 4.67
C SER A 115 -4.63 7.23 3.17
N ALA A 116 -5.85 7.30 2.66
CA ALA A 116 -6.14 7.71 1.28
C ALA A 116 -5.49 9.06 0.93
N GLY A 117 -5.57 10.05 1.81
CA GLY A 117 -4.92 11.35 1.60
C GLY A 117 -3.39 11.25 1.52
N SER A 118 -2.77 10.38 2.33
CA SER A 118 -1.32 10.14 2.26
C SER A 118 -0.90 9.42 0.97
N ILE A 119 -1.78 8.57 0.41
CA ILE A 119 -1.56 7.90 -0.88
C ILE A 119 -1.63 8.93 -2.00
N LEU A 120 -2.69 9.76 -2.03
CA LEU A 120 -2.83 10.86 -3.00
C LEU A 120 -1.63 11.79 -2.97
N GLY A 121 -1.25 12.30 -1.80
CA GLY A 121 -0.09 13.18 -1.66
C GLY A 121 1.23 12.54 -2.11
N LYS A 122 1.35 11.19 -2.01
CA LYS A 122 2.52 10.49 -2.52
C LYS A 122 2.50 10.30 -4.02
N LEU A 123 1.32 10.09 -4.64
CA LEU A 123 1.16 10.06 -6.09
C LEU A 123 1.52 11.43 -6.68
N GLN A 124 0.99 12.51 -6.13
CA GLN A 124 1.31 13.88 -6.54
C GLN A 124 2.82 14.18 -6.48
N LYS A 125 3.47 13.86 -5.35
CA LYS A 125 4.92 14.05 -5.19
C LYS A 125 5.77 13.27 -6.19
N LYS A 126 5.22 12.19 -6.75
CA LYS A 126 5.88 11.37 -7.77
C LYS A 126 5.46 11.74 -9.19
N ASN A 127 4.61 12.77 -9.37
CA ASN A 127 4.01 13.14 -10.65
C ASN A 127 3.34 11.95 -11.36
N LEU A 128 2.56 11.17 -10.60
CA LEU A 128 1.80 10.03 -11.09
C LEU A 128 0.31 10.36 -11.11
N ASP A 129 -0.43 9.68 -11.99
CA ASP A 129 -1.88 9.79 -12.08
C ASP A 129 -2.54 9.49 -10.73
N LEU A 130 -3.60 10.22 -10.41
CA LEU A 130 -4.36 10.05 -9.16
C LEU A 130 -5.36 8.91 -9.28
N THR A 131 -4.90 7.75 -9.76
CA THR A 131 -5.70 6.55 -9.98
C THR A 131 -5.32 5.44 -9.00
N ILE A 132 -6.22 4.49 -8.80
CA ILE A 132 -5.97 3.31 -7.98
C ILE A 132 -4.90 2.43 -8.60
N GLY A 133 -4.92 2.27 -9.92
CA GLY A 133 -3.88 1.52 -10.64
C GLY A 133 -2.49 2.10 -10.39
N ALA A 134 -2.35 3.43 -10.48
CA ALA A 134 -1.09 4.10 -10.17
C ALA A 134 -0.69 3.90 -8.70
N ALA A 135 -1.64 3.96 -7.75
CA ALA A 135 -1.38 3.72 -6.34
C ALA A 135 -0.85 2.30 -6.09
N CYS A 136 -1.55 1.27 -6.58
CA CYS A 136 -1.18 -0.14 -6.38
C CYS A 136 0.17 -0.49 -7.04
N ASN A 137 0.47 0.10 -8.19
CA ASN A 137 1.68 -0.21 -8.95
C ASN A 137 2.92 0.57 -8.48
N ASN A 138 2.77 1.71 -7.79
CA ASN A 138 3.89 2.59 -7.47
C ASN A 138 4.07 2.88 -5.98
N ILE A 139 3.10 2.52 -5.13
CA ILE A 139 3.15 2.78 -3.68
C ILE A 139 3.12 1.45 -2.93
N TYR A 140 4.29 0.94 -2.57
CA TYR A 140 4.43 -0.37 -1.92
C TYR A 140 4.38 -0.31 -0.38
N ASP A 141 4.29 0.90 0.21
CA ASP A 141 4.19 1.16 1.64
C ASP A 141 2.76 1.57 2.07
N ILE A 142 1.74 1.07 1.35
CA ILE A 142 0.33 1.22 1.74
C ILE A 142 0.08 0.46 3.04
N ALA A 143 0.52 -0.81 3.10
CA ALA A 143 0.58 -1.59 4.34
C ALA A 143 2.03 -1.66 4.83
N GLY A 144 2.26 -1.29 6.08
CA GLY A 144 3.57 -1.30 6.69
C GLY A 144 3.57 -2.06 8.01
N VAL A 145 4.60 -2.88 8.23
CA VAL A 145 4.88 -3.56 9.49
C VAL A 145 6.28 -3.17 9.94
N ARG A 146 6.38 -2.60 11.13
CA ARG A 146 7.65 -2.25 11.74
C ARG A 146 7.96 -3.21 12.88
N ILE A 147 9.14 -3.81 12.84
CA ILE A 147 9.63 -4.74 13.85
C ILE A 147 10.81 -4.09 14.56
N VAL A 148 10.74 -4.01 15.87
CA VAL A 148 11.87 -3.53 16.70
C VAL A 148 12.57 -4.74 17.28
N CYS A 149 13.85 -4.88 16.95
CA CYS A 149 14.73 -5.93 17.45
C CYS A 149 15.73 -5.38 18.47
N PRO A 150 16.06 -6.12 19.55
CA PRO A 150 17.05 -5.69 20.53
C PRO A 150 18.47 -5.60 19.98
N TYR A 151 18.83 -6.42 19.00
CA TYR A 151 20.18 -6.51 18.45
C TYR A 151 20.16 -6.64 16.93
N ILE A 152 21.21 -6.19 16.26
CA ILE A 152 21.36 -6.27 14.79
C ILE A 152 21.28 -7.73 14.31
N LYS A 153 21.86 -8.69 15.03
CA LYS A 153 21.74 -10.10 14.65
C LYS A 153 20.30 -10.62 14.63
N ASP A 154 19.42 -10.04 15.44
CA ASP A 154 18.01 -10.41 15.46
C ASP A 154 17.27 -9.88 14.22
N VAL A 155 17.69 -8.71 13.71
CA VAL A 155 17.16 -8.16 12.44
C VAL A 155 17.38 -9.17 11.31
N TYR A 156 18.62 -9.66 11.16
CA TYR A 156 18.97 -10.63 10.12
C TYR A 156 18.31 -11.99 10.36
N PHE A 157 18.19 -12.42 11.61
CA PHE A 157 17.46 -13.64 11.96
C PHE A 157 15.98 -13.55 11.52
N ILE A 158 15.29 -12.45 11.83
CA ILE A 158 13.89 -12.24 11.43
C ILE A 158 13.77 -12.17 9.90
N ARG A 159 14.68 -11.44 9.23
CA ARG A 159 14.78 -11.41 7.77
C ARG A 159 14.82 -12.83 7.18
N ASP A 160 15.74 -13.66 7.66
CA ASP A 160 15.94 -15.01 7.14
C ASP A 160 14.71 -15.89 7.36
N ARG A 161 14.05 -15.75 8.51
CA ARG A 161 12.80 -16.48 8.81
C ARG A 161 11.63 -16.03 7.92
N ILE A 162 11.56 -14.75 7.53
CA ILE A 162 10.58 -14.27 6.58
C ILE A 162 10.91 -14.78 5.17
N LEU A 163 12.15 -14.65 4.74
CA LEU A 163 12.58 -15.06 3.39
C LEU A 163 12.54 -16.58 3.16
N ALA A 164 12.54 -17.39 4.23
CA ALA A 164 12.42 -18.84 4.14
C ALA A 164 10.97 -19.33 3.85
N GLN A 165 9.98 -18.44 3.83
CA GLN A 165 8.59 -18.79 3.53
C GLN A 165 8.39 -18.86 2.00
N ASP A 166 7.89 -19.99 1.52
CA ASP A 166 7.79 -20.32 0.09
C ASP A 166 6.57 -19.67 -0.60
N ASP A 167 5.63 -19.16 0.19
CA ASP A 167 4.39 -18.55 -0.30
C ASP A 167 4.46 -17.01 -0.43
N ILE A 168 5.62 -16.39 -0.17
CA ILE A 168 5.83 -14.96 -0.34
C ILE A 168 6.70 -14.66 -1.58
N GLU A 169 6.48 -13.48 -2.16
CA GLU A 169 7.32 -12.96 -3.24
C GLU A 169 8.12 -11.76 -2.75
N VAL A 170 9.44 -11.80 -2.89
CA VAL A 170 10.32 -10.65 -2.56
C VAL A 170 10.36 -9.70 -3.73
N MET A 171 9.88 -8.46 -3.51
CA MET A 171 9.88 -7.41 -4.53
C MET A 171 11.12 -6.52 -4.46
N LYS A 172 11.51 -6.16 -3.24
CA LYS A 172 12.62 -5.21 -3.03
C LYS A 172 13.24 -5.37 -1.66
N VAL A 173 14.55 -5.26 -1.62
CA VAL A 173 15.34 -5.27 -0.38
C VAL A 173 16.19 -4.00 -0.32
N LYS A 174 16.31 -3.40 0.87
CA LYS A 174 17.25 -2.32 1.16
C LYS A 174 17.83 -2.53 2.54
N ASP A 175 19.13 -2.78 2.60
CA ASP A 175 19.87 -2.92 3.85
C ASP A 175 20.53 -1.59 4.20
N TYR A 176 19.84 -0.80 5.04
CA TYR A 176 20.40 0.43 5.59
C TYR A 176 21.17 0.20 6.90
N ILE A 177 21.35 -1.06 7.33
CA ILE A 177 22.23 -1.40 8.43
C ILE A 177 23.65 -1.51 7.89
N GLU A 178 23.82 -2.25 6.80
CA GLU A 178 25.10 -2.42 6.10
C GLU A 178 25.50 -1.14 5.36
N HIS A 179 24.51 -0.47 4.72
CA HIS A 179 24.69 0.78 3.97
C HIS A 179 23.82 1.89 4.55
N PRO A 180 24.22 2.51 5.68
CA PRO A 180 23.44 3.58 6.31
C PRO A 180 23.24 4.77 5.39
N LYS A 181 22.11 5.46 5.55
CA LYS A 181 21.89 6.73 4.85
C LYS A 181 22.81 7.81 5.41
N GLU A 182 23.07 8.87 4.64
CA GLU A 182 23.88 10.02 5.05
C GLU A 182 23.46 10.66 6.37
N ASN A 183 22.15 10.63 6.69
CA ASN A 183 21.60 11.12 7.95
C ASN A 183 21.72 10.10 9.12
N GLY A 184 22.46 9.00 8.95
CA GLY A 184 22.67 7.97 9.96
C GLY A 184 21.51 6.99 10.16
N TYR A 185 20.44 7.07 9.33
CA TYR A 185 19.32 6.14 9.42
C TYR A 185 19.75 4.70 9.12
N ARG A 186 19.36 3.78 10.01
CA ARG A 186 19.61 2.34 9.89
C ARG A 186 18.32 1.56 10.07
N SER A 187 18.04 0.64 9.16
CA SER A 187 16.93 -0.32 9.20
C SER A 187 17.08 -1.28 8.04
N TYR A 188 16.54 -2.48 8.16
CA TYR A 188 16.41 -3.41 7.04
C TYR A 188 14.99 -3.27 6.46
N HIS A 189 14.87 -2.87 5.19
CA HIS A 189 13.60 -2.72 4.52
C HIS A 189 13.38 -3.87 3.56
N LEU A 190 12.25 -4.51 3.69
CA LEU A 190 11.81 -5.61 2.85
C LEU A 190 10.42 -5.30 2.31
N ILE A 191 10.27 -5.25 0.98
CA ILE A 191 8.97 -5.19 0.33
C ILE A 191 8.69 -6.58 -0.20
N ILE A 192 7.62 -7.19 0.30
CA ILE A 192 7.16 -8.52 -0.08
C ILE A 192 5.73 -8.46 -0.57
N ARG A 193 5.31 -9.47 -1.35
CA ARG A 193 3.90 -9.77 -1.56
C ARG A 193 3.52 -10.99 -0.74
N VAL A 194 2.42 -10.89 -0.03
CA VAL A 194 1.85 -12.00 0.74
C VAL A 194 0.52 -12.44 0.16
N PRO A 195 0.21 -13.75 0.18
CA PRO A 195 -1.08 -14.25 -0.27
C PRO A 195 -2.18 -13.89 0.73
N VAL A 196 -3.24 -13.31 0.23
CA VAL A 196 -4.46 -13.00 0.99
C VAL A 196 -5.66 -13.54 0.24
N PHE A 197 -6.56 -14.24 0.92
CA PHE A 197 -7.86 -14.59 0.37
C PHE A 197 -8.85 -13.46 0.70
N PHE A 198 -9.16 -12.68 -0.31
CA PHE A 198 -10.08 -11.55 -0.18
C PHE A 198 -11.20 -11.68 -1.21
N MET A 199 -12.46 -11.61 -0.78
CA MET A 199 -13.64 -11.85 -1.63
C MET A 199 -13.51 -13.14 -2.45
N ASN A 200 -13.19 -14.26 -1.79
CA ASN A 200 -13.04 -15.60 -2.39
C ASN A 200 -11.95 -15.73 -3.48
N LYS A 201 -11.05 -14.75 -3.59
CA LYS A 201 -9.93 -14.80 -4.53
C LYS A 201 -8.61 -14.67 -3.80
N LYS A 202 -7.61 -15.47 -4.22
CA LYS A 202 -6.22 -15.31 -3.77
C LYS A 202 -5.63 -14.08 -4.46
N GLN A 203 -5.15 -13.14 -3.65
CA GLN A 203 -4.45 -11.93 -4.10
C GLN A 203 -3.05 -11.90 -3.49
N MET A 204 -2.06 -11.50 -4.28
CA MET A 204 -0.70 -11.25 -3.81
C MET A 204 -0.54 -9.75 -3.51
N VAL A 205 -0.55 -9.39 -2.24
CA VAL A 205 -0.66 -8.00 -1.78
C VAL A 205 0.67 -7.50 -1.23
N PRO A 206 1.17 -6.34 -1.69
CA PRO A 206 2.42 -5.77 -1.19
C PRO A 206 2.32 -5.32 0.27
N VAL A 207 3.37 -5.63 1.05
CA VAL A 207 3.58 -5.13 2.42
C VAL A 207 5.04 -4.70 2.56
N GLU A 208 5.27 -3.50 3.12
CA GLU A 208 6.60 -3.07 3.53
C GLU A 208 6.87 -3.52 4.96
N ILE A 209 7.96 -4.25 5.16
CA ILE A 209 8.46 -4.63 6.48
C ILE A 209 9.72 -3.81 6.74
N GLN A 210 9.75 -3.12 7.89
CA GLN A 210 10.90 -2.37 8.39
C GLN A 210 11.36 -3.04 9.69
N ILE A 211 12.60 -3.56 9.70
CA ILE A 211 13.18 -4.25 10.83
C ILE A 211 14.33 -3.41 11.39
#